data_26e87a889862adcdc989145dec415f19
#
_entry.id   26e87a889862adcdc989145dec415f19
#
_cell.length_a   1.000
_cell.length_b   1.000
_cell.length_c   1.000
_cell.angle_alpha   90.00
_cell.angle_beta   90.00
_cell.angle_gamma   90.00
#
_symmetry.space_group_name_H-M   'P 1'
#
loop_
_entity.id
_entity.type
_entity.pdbx_description
1 polymer ?
#
loop_
_entity_poly.entity_id
_entity_poly.type
_entity_poly.pdbx_seq_one_letter_code
_entity_poly.pdbx_strand_id
1 'polypeptide(L)'
;MESALKLSGEIKKDERAPTGYEIQVKKYELVGKSENYPITKDQSVEFLADNRHLWLRSLRMQAILKIRSTVFSAIHEYFHQQGFYEYHSPVFQAVQCEGGAELFSVDYFGKKDVFLSQSWQLYAEPAIFSLEKI
;
A
#
# COMPACT_ATOMS: atom_id res chain seq x y z
N MET A 1 19.43 -9.35 14.02
CA MET A 1 17.98 -9.34 13.68
C MET A 1 17.83 -9.63 12.17
N GLU A 2 16.66 -10.11 11.72
CA GLU A 2 16.29 -10.26 10.31
C GLU A 2 17.13 -11.27 9.46
N SER A 3 17.91 -12.12 10.09
CA SER A 3 18.55 -13.24 9.38
C SER A 3 17.52 -14.33 9.07
N ALA A 4 17.66 -15.00 7.92
CA ALA A 4 16.84 -16.13 7.52
C ALA A 4 17.44 -17.43 8.01
N LEU A 5 16.63 -18.24 8.69
CA LEU A 5 17.02 -19.51 9.27
C LEU A 5 16.07 -20.60 8.80
N LYS A 6 16.61 -21.79 8.51
CA LYS A 6 15.84 -23.01 8.39
C LYS A 6 15.95 -23.78 9.69
N LEU A 7 14.80 -24.09 10.28
CA LEU A 7 14.72 -24.73 11.58
C LEU A 7 14.10 -26.12 11.46
N SER A 8 14.58 -27.05 12.26
CA SER A 8 13.94 -28.36 12.46
C SER A 8 13.82 -28.64 13.96
N GLY A 9 12.67 -29.11 14.41
CA GLY A 9 12.42 -29.31 15.82
C GLY A 9 11.08 -29.97 16.09
N GLU A 10 10.71 -30.02 17.34
CA GLU A 10 9.43 -30.57 17.84
C GLU A 10 8.45 -29.46 18.18
N ILE A 11 7.20 -29.64 17.80
CA ILE A 11 6.12 -28.71 18.19
C ILE A 11 5.71 -29.02 19.61
N LYS A 12 5.70 -27.99 20.45
CA LYS A 12 5.26 -28.07 21.85
C LYS A 12 4.15 -27.05 22.11
N LYS A 13 3.14 -27.45 22.87
CA LYS A 13 2.10 -26.52 23.32
C LYS A 13 2.68 -25.55 24.34
N ASP A 14 2.51 -24.26 24.11
CA ASP A 14 2.83 -23.17 25.03
C ASP A 14 1.78 -22.07 24.94
N GLU A 15 1.02 -21.87 25.99
CA GLU A 15 -0.07 -20.89 26.06
C GLU A 15 0.39 -19.43 25.95
N ARG A 16 1.69 -19.17 26.19
CA ARG A 16 2.30 -17.83 26.04
C ARG A 16 2.63 -17.53 24.57
N ALA A 17 2.72 -18.54 23.73
CA ALA A 17 2.97 -18.36 22.31
C ALA A 17 1.74 -17.80 21.61
N PRO A 18 1.86 -16.83 20.66
CA PRO A 18 0.72 -16.22 19.96
C PRO A 18 -0.20 -17.23 19.25
N THR A 19 0.34 -18.37 18.84
CA THR A 19 -0.41 -19.46 18.17
C THR A 19 -0.78 -20.59 19.12
N GLY A 20 -0.41 -20.50 20.41
CA GLY A 20 -0.56 -21.60 21.39
C GLY A 20 0.48 -22.70 21.27
N TYR A 21 1.44 -22.57 20.35
CA TYR A 21 2.51 -23.54 20.12
C TYR A 21 3.84 -22.86 19.84
N GLU A 22 4.92 -23.53 20.24
CA GLU A 22 6.30 -23.17 19.93
C GLU A 22 7.02 -24.34 19.24
N ILE A 23 8.14 -24.01 18.57
CA ILE A 23 9.03 -25.04 18.01
C ILE A 23 10.26 -25.14 18.92
N GLN A 24 10.44 -26.29 19.56
CA GLN A 24 11.73 -26.62 20.22
C GLN A 24 12.76 -27.00 19.17
N VAL A 25 13.65 -26.06 18.88
CA VAL A 25 14.63 -26.20 17.79
C VAL A 25 15.68 -27.26 18.15
N LYS A 26 15.83 -28.29 17.30
CA LYS A 26 16.88 -29.32 17.41
C LYS A 26 18.05 -29.06 16.44
N LYS A 27 17.74 -28.50 15.27
CA LYS A 27 18.74 -28.15 14.26
C LYS A 27 18.39 -26.81 13.63
N TYR A 28 19.39 -26.05 13.25
CA TYR A 28 19.21 -24.85 12.45
C TYR A 28 20.28 -24.77 11.36
N GLU A 29 19.93 -24.11 10.30
CA GLU A 29 20.79 -23.77 9.17
C GLU A 29 20.63 -22.28 8.87
N LEU A 30 21.72 -21.55 8.78
CA LEU A 30 21.73 -20.15 8.41
C LEU A 30 21.58 -20.05 6.88
N VAL A 31 20.42 -19.63 6.39
CA VAL A 31 20.13 -19.46 4.96
C VAL A 31 20.63 -18.12 4.45
N GLY A 32 20.46 -17.05 5.24
CA GLY A 32 20.93 -15.73 4.90
C GLY A 32 21.18 -14.88 6.15
N LYS A 33 22.39 -14.31 6.23
CA LYS A 33 22.79 -13.42 7.31
C LYS A 33 22.33 -12.00 6.98
N SER A 34 21.65 -11.36 7.91
CA SER A 34 21.38 -9.92 7.85
C SER A 34 22.46 -9.17 8.60
N GLU A 35 23.05 -8.18 7.94
CA GLU A 35 24.03 -7.28 8.53
C GLU A 35 23.48 -5.86 8.53
N ASN A 36 23.71 -5.14 9.61
CA ASN A 36 23.36 -3.71 9.73
C ASN A 36 21.88 -3.39 9.46
N TYR A 37 20.94 -4.22 9.97
CA TYR A 37 19.52 -3.91 9.83
C TYR A 37 19.18 -2.60 10.56
N PRO A 38 18.70 -1.56 9.83
CA PRO A 38 18.65 -0.20 10.35
C PRO A 38 17.51 0.04 11.35
N ILE A 39 16.44 -0.76 11.30
CA ILE A 39 15.27 -0.56 12.16
C ILE A 39 15.49 -1.24 13.51
N THR A 40 15.54 -0.43 14.55
CA THR A 40 15.60 -0.85 15.96
C THR A 40 14.34 -0.42 16.71
N LYS A 41 14.31 -0.54 18.03
CA LYS A 41 13.25 0.02 18.86
C LYS A 41 13.34 1.56 18.87
N ASP A 42 12.19 2.21 19.06
CA ASP A 42 12.06 3.65 19.28
C ASP A 42 12.61 4.55 18.17
N GLN A 43 12.40 4.15 16.92
CA GLN A 43 12.71 4.97 15.77
C GLN A 43 11.61 6.01 15.48
N SER A 44 12.01 7.20 15.00
CA SER A 44 11.07 8.24 14.59
C SER A 44 10.24 7.81 13.36
N VAL A 45 9.09 8.44 13.17
CA VAL A 45 8.21 8.14 12.02
C VAL A 45 8.91 8.53 10.71
N GLU A 46 9.66 9.62 10.69
CA GLU A 46 10.44 10.08 9.55
C GLU A 46 11.48 9.03 9.14
N PHE A 47 12.27 8.54 10.10
CA PHE A 47 13.25 7.49 9.84
C PHE A 47 12.59 6.21 9.32
N LEU A 48 11.44 5.82 9.87
CA LEU A 48 10.70 4.66 9.41
C LEU A 48 10.13 4.88 8.00
N ALA A 49 9.70 6.10 7.66
CA ALA A 49 9.22 6.46 6.33
C ALA A 49 10.33 6.39 5.28
N ASP A 50 11.54 6.85 5.61
CA ASP A 50 12.72 6.76 4.74
C ASP A 50 13.14 5.30 4.52
N ASN A 51 12.92 4.44 5.51
CA ASN A 51 13.17 3.00 5.44
C ASN A 51 11.87 2.19 5.19
N ARG A 52 10.91 2.74 4.47
CA ARG A 52 9.57 2.17 4.30
C ARG A 52 9.58 0.74 3.78
N HIS A 53 10.47 0.42 2.85
CA HIS A 53 10.63 -0.92 2.28
C HIS A 53 10.91 -2.01 3.33
N LEU A 54 11.55 -1.65 4.44
CA LEU A 54 11.78 -2.53 5.59
C LEU A 54 10.64 -2.42 6.62
N TRP A 55 10.13 -1.21 6.84
CA TRP A 55 9.06 -0.96 7.82
C TRP A 55 7.75 -1.67 7.47
N LEU A 56 7.43 -1.80 6.19
CA LEU A 56 6.24 -2.52 5.71
C LEU A 56 6.17 -3.97 6.22
N ARG A 57 7.29 -4.57 6.60
CA ARG A 57 7.37 -5.94 7.15
C ARG A 57 6.93 -6.03 8.61
N SER A 58 6.79 -4.91 9.32
CA SER A 58 6.33 -4.90 10.71
C SER A 58 4.86 -5.36 10.82
N LEU A 59 4.52 -6.02 11.92
CA LEU A 59 3.15 -6.50 12.17
C LEU A 59 2.12 -5.36 12.11
N ARG A 60 2.50 -4.17 12.61
CA ARG A 60 1.64 -2.98 12.55
C ARG A 60 1.34 -2.58 11.12
N MET A 61 2.37 -2.48 10.27
CA MET A 61 2.17 -2.08 8.86
C MET A 61 1.43 -3.14 8.07
N GLN A 62 1.68 -4.42 8.33
CA GLN A 62 0.91 -5.51 7.72
C GLN A 62 -0.58 -5.42 8.09
N ALA A 63 -0.91 -5.14 9.36
CA ALA A 63 -2.30 -4.93 9.79
C ALA A 63 -2.94 -3.72 9.07
N ILE A 64 -2.23 -2.59 8.99
CA ILE A 64 -2.70 -1.39 8.29
C ILE A 64 -2.97 -1.69 6.81
N LEU A 65 -2.05 -2.39 6.13
CA LEU A 65 -2.22 -2.75 4.71
C LEU A 65 -3.41 -3.67 4.49
N LYS A 66 -3.64 -4.65 5.38
CA LYS A 66 -4.82 -5.53 5.32
C LYS A 66 -6.12 -4.75 5.49
N ILE A 67 -6.17 -3.85 6.49
CA ILE A 67 -7.35 -2.98 6.71
C ILE A 67 -7.60 -2.11 5.48
N ARG A 68 -6.57 -1.47 4.93
CA ARG A 68 -6.71 -0.67 3.70
C ARG A 68 -7.27 -1.49 2.55
N SER A 69 -6.75 -2.68 2.32
CA SER A 69 -7.24 -3.58 1.27
C SER A 69 -8.73 -3.91 1.46
N THR A 70 -9.14 -4.22 2.70
CA THR A 70 -10.55 -4.49 3.02
C THR A 70 -11.44 -3.27 2.76
N VAL A 71 -10.99 -2.07 3.16
CA VAL A 71 -11.74 -0.82 2.92
C VAL A 71 -11.92 -0.56 1.43
N PHE A 72 -10.86 -0.69 0.63
CA PHE A 72 -10.98 -0.56 -0.83
C PHE A 72 -12.00 -1.53 -1.41
N SER A 73 -11.89 -2.81 -1.08
CA SER A 73 -12.84 -3.83 -1.56
C SER A 73 -14.29 -3.51 -1.15
N ALA A 74 -14.50 -3.08 0.10
CA ALA A 74 -15.82 -2.74 0.60
C ALA A 74 -16.44 -1.54 -0.13
N ILE A 75 -15.65 -0.50 -0.45
CA ILE A 75 -16.10 0.66 -1.21
C ILE A 75 -16.52 0.23 -2.63
N HIS A 76 -15.66 -0.51 -3.34
CA HIS A 76 -15.96 -1.00 -4.69
C HIS A 76 -17.22 -1.88 -4.69
N GLU A 77 -17.31 -2.82 -3.75
CA GLU A 77 -18.47 -3.71 -3.63
C GLU A 77 -19.76 -2.92 -3.40
N TYR A 78 -19.73 -1.94 -2.48
CA TYR A 78 -20.89 -1.10 -2.19
C TYR A 78 -21.40 -0.37 -3.45
N PHE A 79 -20.51 0.30 -4.17
CA PHE A 79 -20.91 1.05 -5.36
C PHE A 79 -21.36 0.13 -6.51
N HIS A 80 -20.71 -1.00 -6.71
CA HIS A 80 -21.15 -2.01 -7.67
C HIS A 80 -22.57 -2.54 -7.35
N GLN A 81 -22.87 -2.82 -6.07
CA GLN A 81 -24.20 -3.25 -5.64
C GLN A 81 -25.27 -2.17 -5.86
N GLN A 82 -24.90 -0.89 -5.85
CA GLN A 82 -25.78 0.23 -6.19
C GLN A 82 -25.90 0.49 -7.71
N GLY A 83 -25.24 -0.32 -8.52
CA GLY A 83 -25.27 -0.22 -9.99
C GLY A 83 -24.37 0.86 -10.56
N PHE A 84 -23.35 1.29 -9.82
CA PHE A 84 -22.32 2.19 -10.33
C PHE A 84 -21.25 1.42 -11.12
N TYR A 85 -20.76 2.03 -12.17
CA TYR A 85 -19.60 1.58 -12.93
C TYR A 85 -18.33 2.24 -12.44
N GLU A 86 -17.27 1.46 -12.30
CA GLU A 86 -15.95 2.03 -12.01
C GLU A 86 -15.39 2.71 -13.25
N TYR A 87 -15.05 3.98 -13.13
CA TYR A 87 -14.52 4.79 -14.21
C TYR A 87 -13.20 5.45 -13.82
N HIS A 88 -12.21 5.29 -14.66
CA HIS A 88 -10.87 5.85 -14.47
C HIS A 88 -10.59 6.96 -15.48
N SER A 89 -10.37 8.18 -15.00
CA SER A 89 -9.89 9.28 -15.83
C SER A 89 -8.39 9.16 -16.11
N PRO A 90 -7.87 9.81 -17.18
CA PRO A 90 -6.44 9.94 -17.39
C PRO A 90 -5.74 10.60 -16.20
N VAL A 91 -4.53 10.13 -15.89
CA VAL A 91 -3.69 10.72 -14.82
C VAL A 91 -3.08 12.05 -15.27
N PHE A 92 -2.80 12.18 -16.56
CA PHE A 92 -2.27 13.39 -17.18
C PHE A 92 -3.37 14.19 -17.89
N GLN A 93 -3.33 15.50 -17.72
CA GLN A 93 -4.27 16.41 -18.37
C GLN A 93 -3.59 17.70 -18.80
N ALA A 94 -4.17 18.40 -19.78
CA ALA A 94 -3.70 19.68 -20.30
C ALA A 94 -4.52 20.88 -19.81
N VAL A 95 -5.58 20.64 -19.02
CA VAL A 95 -6.54 21.66 -18.59
C VAL A 95 -6.66 21.72 -17.09
N GLN A 96 -6.99 22.91 -16.59
CA GLN A 96 -7.32 23.13 -15.18
C GLN A 96 -8.81 22.96 -14.95
N CYS A 97 -9.19 22.35 -13.82
CA CYS A 97 -10.53 22.44 -13.29
C CYS A 97 -10.69 23.75 -12.49
N GLU A 98 -11.92 24.05 -12.07
CA GLU A 98 -12.30 25.27 -11.36
C GLU A 98 -11.32 25.71 -10.26
N GLY A 99 -11.10 27.04 -10.20
CA GLY A 99 -10.45 27.69 -9.06
C GLY A 99 -8.93 27.82 -9.13
N GLY A 100 -8.27 27.45 -10.22
CA GLY A 100 -6.86 27.81 -10.48
C GLY A 100 -5.87 27.38 -9.40
N ALA A 101 -6.09 26.24 -8.74
CA ALA A 101 -5.10 25.69 -7.84
C ALA A 101 -3.82 25.36 -8.60
N GLU A 102 -2.68 25.43 -7.90
CA GLU A 102 -1.39 25.09 -8.48
C GLU A 102 -1.40 23.68 -9.05
N LEU A 103 -1.01 23.56 -10.32
CA LEU A 103 -0.92 22.26 -11.00
C LEU A 103 0.50 21.70 -10.85
N PHE A 104 0.59 20.41 -10.61
CA PHE A 104 1.86 19.69 -10.70
C PHE A 104 2.22 19.46 -12.16
N SER A 105 3.16 20.23 -12.69
CA SER A 105 3.65 20.07 -14.05
C SER A 105 4.49 18.80 -14.20
N VAL A 106 4.35 18.14 -15.34
CA VAL A 106 5.11 16.95 -15.71
C VAL A 106 5.86 17.23 -17.00
N ASP A 107 7.16 17.00 -17.03
CA ASP A 107 7.92 16.99 -18.29
C ASP A 107 7.60 15.69 -19.05
N TYR A 108 6.75 15.83 -20.07
CA TYR A 108 6.32 14.71 -20.88
C TYR A 108 6.89 14.82 -22.29
N PHE A 109 8.05 14.22 -22.52
CA PHE A 109 8.76 14.25 -23.82
C PHE A 109 8.94 15.65 -24.38
N GLY A 110 9.34 16.61 -23.52
CA GLY A 110 9.55 18.01 -23.88
C GLY A 110 8.26 18.86 -24.02
N LYS A 111 7.09 18.28 -23.78
CA LYS A 111 5.83 19.03 -23.68
C LYS A 111 5.70 19.60 -22.27
N LYS A 112 5.47 20.91 -22.17
CA LYS A 112 5.38 21.62 -20.88
C LYS A 112 3.95 21.79 -20.35
N ASP A 113 2.95 21.56 -21.19
CA ASP A 113 1.53 21.77 -20.86
C ASP A 113 0.86 20.45 -20.44
N VAL A 114 1.60 19.62 -19.70
CA VAL A 114 1.09 18.38 -19.14
C VAL A 114 1.16 18.44 -17.63
N PHE A 115 0.05 18.13 -16.98
CA PHE A 115 -0.09 18.22 -15.53
C PHE A 115 -0.66 16.94 -14.95
N LEU A 116 -0.39 16.66 -13.68
CA LEU A 116 -1.11 15.65 -12.93
C LEU A 116 -2.56 16.12 -12.71
N SER A 117 -3.50 15.21 -12.90
CA SER A 117 -4.91 15.50 -12.66
C SER A 117 -5.16 15.84 -11.21
N GLN A 118 -5.78 16.99 -10.93
CA GLN A 118 -6.28 17.38 -9.62
C GLN A 118 -7.71 16.90 -9.39
N SER A 119 -8.49 16.84 -10.47
CA SER A 119 -9.88 16.44 -10.46
C SER A 119 -10.19 15.63 -11.71
N TRP A 120 -11.06 14.66 -11.58
CA TRP A 120 -11.56 13.86 -12.70
C TRP A 120 -12.83 14.44 -13.30
N GLN A 121 -13.35 15.56 -12.78
CA GLN A 121 -14.64 16.15 -13.14
C GLN A 121 -14.88 16.26 -14.65
N LEU A 122 -13.95 16.86 -15.39
CA LEU A 122 -14.10 17.06 -16.84
C LEU A 122 -14.19 15.77 -17.64
N TYR A 123 -13.71 14.66 -17.10
CA TYR A 123 -13.84 13.33 -17.69
C TYR A 123 -15.09 12.61 -17.18
N ALA A 124 -15.51 12.91 -15.94
CA ALA A 124 -16.70 12.32 -15.36
C ALA A 124 -17.97 12.76 -16.06
N GLU A 125 -18.09 14.03 -16.45
CA GLU A 125 -19.26 14.57 -17.13
C GLU A 125 -19.61 13.79 -18.41
N PRO A 126 -18.71 13.58 -19.38
CA PRO A 126 -19.00 12.74 -20.55
C PRO A 126 -19.30 11.28 -20.18
N ALA A 127 -18.64 10.75 -19.14
CA ALA A 127 -18.86 9.38 -18.72
C ALA A 127 -20.25 9.17 -18.11
N ILE A 128 -20.76 10.15 -17.35
CA ILE A 128 -22.14 10.14 -16.81
C ILE A 128 -23.16 10.12 -17.96
N PHE A 129 -22.94 10.89 -19.03
CA PHE A 129 -23.81 10.84 -20.22
C PHE A 129 -23.82 9.47 -20.91
N SER A 130 -22.75 8.69 -20.75
CA SER A 130 -22.64 7.35 -21.36
C SER A 130 -23.14 6.23 -20.46
N LEU A 131 -22.83 6.30 -19.15
CA LEU A 131 -23.01 5.20 -18.20
C LEU A 131 -24.06 5.49 -17.12
N GLU A 132 -24.52 6.73 -17.01
CA GLU A 132 -25.49 7.26 -16.03
C GLU A 132 -24.96 7.26 -14.59
N LYS A 133 -24.39 6.15 -14.12
CA LYS A 133 -23.84 6.00 -12.77
C LYS A 133 -22.38 5.61 -12.84
N ILE A 134 -21.47 6.47 -12.36
CA ILE A 134 -20.04 6.23 -12.28
C ILE A 134 -19.51 6.58 -10.89
#